data_ff60d74012c46c16d280c50fa5e618d7
#
_entry.id   ff60d74012c46c16d280c50fa5e618d7
#
_cell.length_a   1.000
_cell.length_b   1.000
_cell.length_c   1.000
_cell.angle_alpha   90.00
_cell.angle_beta   90.00
_cell.angle_gamma   90.00
#
_symmetry.space_group_name_H-M   'P 1'
#
loop_
_entity.id
_entity.type
_entity.pdbx_description
1 polymer ?
#
loop_
_entity_poly.entity_id
_entity_poly.type
_entity_poly.pdbx_seq_one_letter_code
_entity_poly.pdbx_strand_id
1 'polypeptide(L)'
;ANYLQSKGKLIRPIIVMLSAKLFGPVSDTVLSAAAAVELLHNASLIHDDVVDEAKTRRNRPTINSVWDNHIAVLVGDFFVSSAMQQAIATKDIRIIDSLCHLGKLLSLGEIDQIFNARYHTLTEEAYFQIINYKTASLFVACARMGCYASGVDGERLERLSRFTELLGLCFQMRDDIFDYYDSALVGKPTGNDLREGKITLPLLSVLLRPDAPDHDAMVALSRKEQLDEHEIETLMRYARDNGGIDYCYEQMHRLRDEAMILLDTFADCRARQLLGDLFDFIITRKY
;
A
#
# COMPACT_ATOMS: atom_id res chain seq x y z
N ALA A 1 -2.37 0.84 -24.80
CA ALA A 1 -1.24 1.78 -24.83
C ALA A 1 -1.44 2.97 -23.88
N ASN A 2 -2.66 3.55 -23.78
CA ASN A 2 -2.90 4.76 -22.98
C ASN A 2 -2.89 4.53 -21.46
N TYR A 3 -3.17 3.34 -20.97
CA TYR A 3 -3.19 3.01 -19.54
C TYR A 3 -1.78 3.15 -18.92
N LEU A 4 -0.75 2.65 -19.61
CA LEU A 4 0.65 2.73 -19.16
C LEU A 4 1.26 4.14 -19.26
N GLN A 5 0.60 5.09 -19.94
CA GLN A 5 1.07 6.47 -20.04
C GLN A 5 0.74 7.33 -18.82
N SER A 6 -0.05 6.85 -17.86
CA SER A 6 -0.23 7.53 -16.60
C SER A 6 1.02 7.34 -15.73
N LYS A 7 1.94 8.30 -15.78
CA LYS A 7 3.17 8.28 -15.00
C LYS A 7 2.83 8.27 -13.50
N GLY A 8 2.89 7.09 -12.87
CA GLY A 8 2.95 6.97 -11.42
C GLY A 8 4.28 7.51 -10.90
N LYS A 9 4.39 7.64 -9.57
CA LYS A 9 5.65 8.09 -8.92
C LYS A 9 6.78 7.05 -9.03
N LEU A 10 6.51 5.85 -9.56
CA LEU A 10 7.44 4.73 -9.74
C LEU A 10 8.24 4.38 -8.46
N ILE A 11 7.60 4.53 -7.30
CA ILE A 11 8.24 4.32 -5.99
C ILE A 11 8.79 2.89 -5.87
N ARG A 12 8.07 1.90 -6.41
CA ARG A 12 8.43 0.48 -6.31
C ARG A 12 9.71 0.16 -7.09
N PRO A 13 9.83 0.46 -8.39
CA PRO A 13 11.11 0.36 -9.11
C PRO A 13 12.25 1.12 -8.42
N ILE A 14 11.98 2.31 -7.87
CA ILE A 14 12.98 3.09 -7.14
C ILE A 14 13.48 2.32 -5.91
N ILE A 15 12.60 1.70 -5.13
CA ILE A 15 12.98 0.90 -3.95
C ILE A 15 13.83 -0.30 -4.38
N VAL A 16 13.45 -1.05 -5.44
CA VAL A 16 14.26 -2.16 -5.96
C VAL A 16 15.68 -1.68 -6.28
N MET A 17 15.79 -0.57 -7.03
CA MET A 17 17.08 -0.01 -7.43
C MET A 17 17.89 0.52 -6.25
N LEU A 18 17.28 1.20 -5.27
CA LEU A 18 17.96 1.71 -4.08
C LEU A 18 18.42 0.56 -3.18
N SER A 19 17.61 -0.48 -3.02
CA SER A 19 17.97 -1.70 -2.29
C SER A 19 19.19 -2.39 -2.89
N ALA A 20 19.24 -2.50 -4.22
CA ALA A 20 20.43 -3.02 -4.92
C ALA A 20 21.65 -2.09 -4.75
N LYS A 21 21.44 -0.77 -4.85
CA LYS A 21 22.52 0.23 -4.76
C LYS A 21 23.17 0.33 -3.37
N LEU A 22 22.53 -0.16 -2.33
CA LEU A 22 23.17 -0.31 -1.02
C LEU A 22 24.37 -1.28 -1.06
N PHE A 23 24.37 -2.20 -2.02
CA PHE A 23 25.32 -3.32 -2.05
C PHE A 23 26.19 -3.36 -3.33
N GLY A 24 25.77 -2.65 -4.39
CA GLY A 24 26.51 -2.66 -5.65
C GLY A 24 25.82 -1.85 -6.76
N PRO A 25 26.31 -1.97 -8.00
CA PRO A 25 25.73 -1.30 -9.16
C PRO A 25 24.39 -1.92 -9.56
N VAL A 26 23.54 -1.12 -10.22
CA VAL A 26 22.30 -1.62 -10.84
C VAL A 26 22.66 -2.43 -12.09
N SER A 27 22.34 -3.72 -12.07
CA SER A 27 22.51 -4.66 -13.18
C SER A 27 21.21 -4.83 -14.00
N ASP A 28 21.30 -5.51 -15.14
CA ASP A 28 20.12 -5.89 -15.93
C ASP A 28 19.16 -6.78 -15.13
N THR A 29 19.69 -7.63 -14.23
CA THR A 29 18.89 -8.43 -13.29
C THR A 29 18.05 -7.53 -12.37
N VAL A 30 18.64 -6.45 -11.85
CA VAL A 30 17.92 -5.46 -11.01
C VAL A 30 16.83 -4.77 -11.83
N LEU A 31 17.09 -4.41 -13.09
CA LEU A 31 16.09 -3.78 -13.96
C LEU A 31 14.94 -4.72 -14.28
N SER A 32 15.22 -6.01 -14.56
CA SER A 32 14.19 -7.04 -14.76
C SER A 32 13.34 -7.26 -13.51
N ALA A 33 13.97 -7.30 -12.33
CA ALA A 33 13.28 -7.41 -11.04
C ALA A 33 12.36 -6.19 -10.80
N ALA A 34 12.84 -4.98 -11.05
CA ALA A 34 12.07 -3.75 -10.92
C ALA A 34 10.87 -3.73 -11.89
N ALA A 35 11.06 -4.17 -13.14
CA ALA A 35 9.99 -4.30 -14.11
C ALA A 35 8.94 -5.34 -13.67
N ALA A 36 9.37 -6.50 -13.15
CA ALA A 36 8.48 -7.55 -12.68
C ALA A 36 7.54 -7.05 -11.57
N VAL A 37 8.07 -6.35 -10.56
CA VAL A 37 7.27 -5.80 -9.45
C VAL A 37 6.27 -4.76 -9.97
N GLU A 38 6.69 -3.84 -10.83
CA GLU A 38 5.81 -2.78 -11.36
C GLU A 38 4.71 -3.36 -12.25
N LEU A 39 5.00 -4.40 -13.05
CA LEU A 39 4.00 -5.10 -13.85
C LEU A 39 2.97 -5.82 -12.96
N LEU A 40 3.41 -6.54 -11.92
CA LEU A 40 2.49 -7.19 -10.98
C LEU A 40 1.64 -6.18 -10.23
N HIS A 41 2.21 -5.06 -9.80
CA HIS A 41 1.44 -3.98 -9.18
C HIS A 41 0.39 -3.39 -10.13
N ASN A 42 0.73 -3.16 -11.41
CA ASN A 42 -0.27 -2.69 -12.38
C ASN A 42 -1.37 -3.73 -12.60
N ALA A 43 -1.04 -5.03 -12.58
CA ALA A 43 -2.03 -6.10 -12.64
C ALA A 43 -3.00 -6.04 -11.46
N SER A 44 -2.47 -5.92 -10.22
CA SER A 44 -3.33 -5.83 -9.03
C SER A 44 -4.25 -4.62 -9.10
N LEU A 45 -3.77 -3.45 -9.52
CA LEU A 45 -4.62 -2.27 -9.67
C LEU A 45 -5.76 -2.46 -10.69
N ILE A 46 -5.51 -3.22 -11.77
CA ILE A 46 -6.55 -3.52 -12.78
C ILE A 46 -7.60 -4.49 -12.21
N HIS A 47 -7.16 -5.50 -11.45
CA HIS A 47 -8.07 -6.44 -10.80
C HIS A 47 -8.86 -5.75 -9.67
N ASP A 48 -8.22 -4.89 -8.87
CA ASP A 48 -8.87 -4.09 -7.83
C ASP A 48 -9.96 -3.18 -8.43
N ASP A 49 -9.70 -2.52 -9.59
CA ASP A 49 -10.70 -1.72 -10.29
C ASP A 49 -11.97 -2.52 -10.65
N VAL A 50 -11.82 -3.84 -10.93
CA VAL A 50 -12.97 -4.73 -11.20
C VAL A 50 -13.68 -5.10 -9.90
N VAL A 51 -12.94 -5.44 -8.84
CA VAL A 51 -13.48 -5.83 -7.53
C VAL A 51 -14.24 -4.68 -6.88
N ASP A 52 -13.67 -3.46 -6.93
CA ASP A 52 -14.24 -2.24 -6.36
C ASP A 52 -15.28 -1.58 -7.31
N GLU A 53 -15.56 -2.15 -8.50
CA GLU A 53 -16.42 -1.57 -9.55
C GLU A 53 -16.05 -0.11 -9.89
N ALA A 54 -14.78 0.22 -9.74
CA ALA A 54 -14.27 1.57 -9.92
C ALA A 54 -14.45 2.08 -11.36
N LYS A 55 -14.96 3.30 -11.52
CA LYS A 55 -15.16 3.93 -12.84
C LYS A 55 -13.97 4.76 -13.28
N THR A 56 -13.21 5.28 -12.32
CA THR A 56 -12.06 6.14 -12.59
C THR A 56 -10.92 5.82 -11.66
N ARG A 57 -9.67 5.92 -12.17
CA ARG A 57 -8.43 5.85 -11.40
C ARG A 57 -7.49 6.97 -11.85
N ARG A 58 -7.01 7.77 -10.90
CA ARG A 58 -6.13 8.93 -11.19
C ARG A 58 -6.73 9.87 -12.25
N ASN A 59 -8.02 10.20 -12.11
CA ASN A 59 -8.78 11.05 -13.03
C ASN A 59 -8.87 10.51 -14.48
N ARG A 60 -8.74 9.20 -14.68
CA ARG A 60 -8.90 8.54 -15.99
C ARG A 60 -9.90 7.40 -15.85
N PRO A 61 -10.68 7.10 -16.90
CA PRO A 61 -11.54 5.93 -16.94
C PRO A 61 -10.72 4.65 -16.71
N THR A 62 -11.26 3.73 -15.92
CA THR A 62 -10.70 2.39 -15.71
C THR A 62 -10.94 1.49 -16.94
N ILE A 63 -10.22 0.36 -17.04
CA ILE A 63 -10.39 -0.57 -18.17
C ILE A 63 -11.79 -1.16 -18.17
N ASN A 64 -12.30 -1.58 -16.98
CA ASN A 64 -13.64 -2.13 -16.83
C ASN A 64 -14.75 -1.11 -17.16
N SER A 65 -14.53 0.19 -16.95
CA SER A 65 -15.50 1.23 -17.29
C SER A 65 -15.55 1.54 -18.79
N VAL A 66 -14.44 1.36 -19.52
CA VAL A 66 -14.34 1.62 -20.98
C VAL A 66 -14.76 0.41 -21.82
N TRP A 67 -14.42 -0.79 -21.36
CA TRP A 67 -14.69 -2.04 -22.07
C TRP A 67 -15.73 -2.88 -21.30
N ASP A 68 -15.28 -3.70 -20.39
CA ASP A 68 -16.07 -4.46 -19.43
C ASP A 68 -15.15 -5.18 -18.42
N ASN A 69 -15.75 -5.85 -17.42
CA ASN A 69 -15.01 -6.63 -16.42
C ASN A 69 -14.22 -7.80 -17.03
N HIS A 70 -14.75 -8.47 -18.08
CA HIS A 70 -14.09 -9.61 -18.70
C HIS A 70 -12.77 -9.19 -19.36
N ILE A 71 -12.78 -8.11 -20.10
CA ILE A 71 -11.56 -7.55 -20.73
C ILE A 71 -10.58 -7.06 -19.66
N ALA A 72 -11.06 -6.42 -18.60
CA ALA A 72 -10.20 -5.94 -17.52
C ALA A 72 -9.47 -7.09 -16.82
N VAL A 73 -10.15 -8.18 -16.47
CA VAL A 73 -9.54 -9.38 -15.89
C VAL A 73 -8.46 -9.95 -16.81
N LEU A 74 -8.75 -10.13 -18.11
CA LEU A 74 -7.78 -10.66 -19.07
C LEU A 74 -6.56 -9.74 -19.25
N VAL A 75 -6.74 -8.42 -19.19
CA VAL A 75 -5.62 -7.46 -19.23
C VAL A 75 -4.79 -7.58 -17.95
N GLY A 76 -5.41 -7.72 -16.78
CA GLY A 76 -4.69 -8.00 -15.52
C GLY A 76 -3.86 -9.27 -15.61
N ASP A 77 -4.44 -10.37 -16.12
CA ASP A 77 -3.74 -11.65 -16.31
C ASP A 77 -2.58 -11.56 -17.29
N PHE A 78 -2.72 -10.75 -18.35
CA PHE A 78 -1.61 -10.45 -19.26
C PHE A 78 -0.45 -9.76 -18.54
N PHE A 79 -0.74 -8.80 -17.65
CA PHE A 79 0.28 -8.13 -16.83
C PHE A 79 0.93 -9.07 -15.81
N VAL A 80 0.16 -9.96 -15.15
CA VAL A 80 0.68 -11.01 -14.27
C VAL A 80 1.66 -11.90 -15.02
N SER A 81 1.25 -12.39 -16.20
CA SER A 81 2.10 -13.26 -17.04
C SER A 81 3.37 -12.53 -17.49
N SER A 82 3.26 -11.25 -17.84
CA SER A 82 4.41 -10.41 -18.22
C SER A 82 5.36 -10.19 -17.03
N ALA A 83 4.84 -10.00 -15.80
CA ALA A 83 5.64 -9.89 -14.58
C ALA A 83 6.43 -11.19 -14.31
N MET A 84 5.78 -12.35 -14.47
CA MET A 84 6.43 -13.65 -14.34
C MET A 84 7.56 -13.83 -15.38
N GLN A 85 7.35 -13.42 -16.64
CA GLN A 85 8.40 -13.47 -17.67
C GLN A 85 9.62 -12.63 -17.28
N GLN A 86 9.42 -11.43 -16.73
CA GLN A 86 10.52 -10.58 -16.25
C GLN A 86 11.24 -11.21 -15.05
N ALA A 87 10.52 -11.83 -14.11
CA ALA A 87 11.14 -12.53 -12.99
C ALA A 87 11.96 -13.74 -13.46
N ILE A 88 11.44 -14.55 -14.39
CA ILE A 88 12.14 -15.69 -14.99
C ILE A 88 13.41 -15.24 -15.74
N ALA A 89 13.38 -14.09 -16.41
CA ALA A 89 14.53 -13.55 -17.13
C ALA A 89 15.73 -13.25 -16.19
N THR A 90 15.47 -13.02 -14.89
CA THR A 90 16.53 -12.85 -13.87
C THR A 90 17.36 -14.12 -13.63
N LYS A 91 16.82 -15.30 -13.93
CA LYS A 91 17.39 -16.63 -13.66
C LYS A 91 17.69 -16.89 -12.17
N ASP A 92 17.12 -16.10 -11.26
CA ASP A 92 17.23 -16.28 -9.81
C ASP A 92 15.91 -16.76 -9.24
N ILE A 93 15.89 -18.00 -8.75
CA ILE A 93 14.67 -18.62 -8.20
C ILE A 93 14.11 -17.84 -7.00
N ARG A 94 14.95 -17.15 -6.22
CA ARG A 94 14.55 -16.37 -5.05
C ARG A 94 13.73 -15.14 -5.45
N ILE A 95 14.04 -14.54 -6.61
CA ILE A 95 13.29 -13.41 -7.18
C ILE A 95 11.92 -13.91 -7.67
N ILE A 96 11.88 -15.07 -8.34
CA ILE A 96 10.63 -15.68 -8.81
C ILE A 96 9.75 -16.03 -7.62
N ASP A 97 10.30 -16.67 -6.58
CA ASP A 97 9.59 -17.02 -5.36
C ASP A 97 9.03 -15.78 -4.65
N SER A 98 9.83 -14.70 -4.54
CA SER A 98 9.40 -13.43 -3.95
C SER A 98 8.21 -12.82 -4.70
N LEU A 99 8.21 -12.87 -6.03
CA LEU A 99 7.10 -12.38 -6.85
C LEU A 99 5.83 -13.22 -6.68
N CYS A 100 5.96 -14.55 -6.65
CA CYS A 100 4.84 -15.47 -6.43
C CYS A 100 4.25 -15.31 -5.03
N HIS A 101 5.11 -15.19 -4.01
CA HIS A 101 4.69 -14.94 -2.63
C HIS A 101 3.94 -13.61 -2.50
N LEU A 102 4.45 -12.55 -3.14
CA LEU A 102 3.78 -11.26 -3.21
C LEU A 102 2.37 -11.38 -3.80
N GLY A 103 2.20 -12.04 -4.95
CA GLY A 103 0.88 -12.23 -5.57
C GLY A 103 -0.11 -12.92 -4.63
N LYS A 104 0.36 -13.94 -3.87
CA LYS A 104 -0.45 -14.61 -2.85
C LYS A 104 -0.87 -13.65 -1.73
N LEU A 105 0.06 -12.83 -1.21
CA LEU A 105 -0.24 -11.89 -0.12
C LEU A 105 -1.22 -10.80 -0.54
N LEU A 106 -1.08 -10.25 -1.76
CA LEU A 106 -2.02 -9.26 -2.30
C LEU A 106 -3.44 -9.82 -2.34
N SER A 107 -3.62 -11.07 -2.83
CA SER A 107 -4.92 -11.72 -2.87
C SER A 107 -5.49 -11.99 -1.48
N LEU A 108 -4.67 -12.45 -0.52
CA LEU A 108 -5.11 -12.67 0.87
C LEU A 108 -5.54 -11.37 1.53
N GLY A 109 -4.78 -10.29 1.34
CA GLY A 109 -5.12 -8.99 1.90
C GLY A 109 -6.46 -8.45 1.38
N GLU A 110 -6.78 -8.69 0.09
CA GLU A 110 -8.08 -8.32 -0.48
C GLU A 110 -9.21 -9.15 0.11
N ILE A 111 -9.01 -10.47 0.22
CA ILE A 111 -10.00 -11.38 0.83
C ILE A 111 -10.25 -10.99 2.29
N ASP A 112 -9.20 -10.74 3.07
CA ASP A 112 -9.30 -10.34 4.48
C ASP A 112 -10.04 -9.00 4.61
N GLN A 113 -9.77 -8.04 3.72
CA GLN A 113 -10.46 -6.74 3.71
C GLN A 113 -11.96 -6.91 3.45
N ILE A 114 -12.33 -7.65 2.42
CA ILE A 114 -13.74 -7.92 2.07
C ILE A 114 -14.45 -8.64 3.22
N PHE A 115 -13.78 -9.62 3.83
CA PHE A 115 -14.34 -10.36 4.97
C PHE A 115 -14.58 -9.44 6.16
N ASN A 116 -13.59 -8.64 6.56
CA ASN A 116 -13.72 -7.74 7.70
C ASN A 116 -14.78 -6.64 7.47
N ALA A 117 -14.87 -6.10 6.26
CA ALA A 117 -15.92 -5.14 5.89
C ALA A 117 -17.31 -5.76 6.03
N ARG A 118 -17.50 -6.99 5.51
CA ARG A 118 -18.81 -7.69 5.53
C ARG A 118 -19.28 -8.07 6.93
N TYR A 119 -18.37 -8.50 7.80
CA TYR A 119 -18.73 -9.04 9.13
C TYR A 119 -18.46 -8.06 10.28
N HIS A 120 -18.00 -6.85 10.00
CA HIS A 120 -17.69 -5.82 11.00
C HIS A 120 -16.80 -6.32 12.15
N THR A 121 -15.80 -7.15 11.81
CA THR A 121 -14.90 -7.80 12.78
C THR A 121 -13.54 -7.11 12.88
N LEU A 122 -13.41 -5.89 12.33
CA LEU A 122 -12.14 -5.21 12.22
C LEU A 122 -11.62 -4.82 13.61
N THR A 123 -10.42 -5.31 13.92
CA THR A 123 -9.59 -4.89 15.06
C THR A 123 -8.37 -4.14 14.54
N GLU A 124 -7.62 -3.51 15.43
CA GLU A 124 -6.39 -2.82 15.04
C GLU A 124 -5.37 -3.80 14.45
N GLU A 125 -5.25 -5.01 15.04
CA GLU A 125 -4.37 -6.07 14.52
C GLU A 125 -4.80 -6.52 13.12
N ALA A 126 -6.10 -6.70 12.89
CA ALA A 126 -6.64 -7.06 11.58
C ALA A 126 -6.38 -5.95 10.55
N TYR A 127 -6.54 -4.68 10.93
CA TYR A 127 -6.20 -3.55 10.08
C TYR A 127 -4.72 -3.59 9.67
N PHE A 128 -3.79 -3.72 10.64
CA PHE A 128 -2.36 -3.80 10.33
C PHE A 128 -2.00 -5.01 9.47
N GLN A 129 -2.67 -6.15 9.66
CA GLN A 129 -2.49 -7.33 8.81
C GLN A 129 -2.93 -7.07 7.38
N ILE A 130 -4.11 -6.45 7.17
CA ILE A 130 -4.64 -6.11 5.85
C ILE A 130 -3.67 -5.17 5.12
N ILE A 131 -3.26 -4.06 5.74
CA ILE A 131 -2.35 -3.11 5.09
C ILE A 131 -0.94 -3.69 4.89
N ASN A 132 -0.53 -4.63 5.74
CA ASN A 132 0.71 -5.38 5.53
C ASN A 132 0.60 -6.21 4.24
N TYR A 133 -0.45 -7.00 4.07
CA TYR A 133 -0.62 -7.87 2.91
C TYR A 133 -0.84 -7.07 1.61
N LYS A 134 -1.72 -6.06 1.62
CA LYS A 134 -2.07 -5.29 0.43
C LYS A 134 -1.00 -4.29 -0.01
N THR A 135 -0.26 -3.72 0.94
CA THR A 135 0.63 -2.59 0.65
C THR A 135 2.06 -2.86 1.07
N ALA A 136 2.34 -3.16 2.35
CA ALA A 136 3.71 -3.29 2.83
C ALA A 136 4.43 -4.49 2.22
N SER A 137 3.74 -5.61 1.95
CA SER A 137 4.31 -6.78 1.27
C SER A 137 4.95 -6.44 -0.08
N LEU A 138 4.37 -5.48 -0.79
CA LEU A 138 4.90 -5.02 -2.07
C LEU A 138 6.23 -4.26 -1.90
N PHE A 139 6.36 -3.46 -0.84
CA PHE A 139 7.62 -2.77 -0.50
C PHE A 139 8.69 -3.78 -0.04
N VAL A 140 8.30 -4.78 0.74
CA VAL A 140 9.18 -5.90 1.15
C VAL A 140 9.68 -6.67 -0.07
N ALA A 141 8.81 -7.02 -1.01
CA ALA A 141 9.20 -7.70 -2.23
C ALA A 141 10.19 -6.87 -3.06
N CYS A 142 10.01 -5.54 -3.14
CA CYS A 142 10.96 -4.64 -3.79
C CYS A 142 12.36 -4.74 -3.17
N ALA A 143 12.45 -4.69 -1.84
CA ALA A 143 13.73 -4.81 -1.13
C ALA A 143 14.38 -6.19 -1.35
N ARG A 144 13.60 -7.26 -1.17
CA ARG A 144 14.09 -8.64 -1.35
C ARG A 144 14.61 -8.88 -2.75
N MET A 145 13.83 -8.50 -3.77
CA MET A 145 14.23 -8.70 -5.17
C MET A 145 15.45 -7.85 -5.54
N GLY A 146 15.57 -6.62 -5.01
CA GLY A 146 16.77 -5.79 -5.18
C GLY A 146 18.01 -6.39 -4.52
N CYS A 147 17.88 -6.93 -3.30
CA CYS A 147 18.95 -7.63 -2.58
C CYS A 147 19.39 -8.89 -3.34
N TYR A 148 18.46 -9.77 -3.71
CA TYR A 148 18.75 -11.00 -4.44
C TYR A 148 19.44 -10.73 -5.79
N ALA A 149 18.95 -9.72 -6.53
CA ALA A 149 19.57 -9.30 -7.78
C ALA A 149 21.02 -8.77 -7.61
N SER A 150 21.40 -8.42 -6.37
CA SER A 150 22.76 -7.99 -5.99
C SER A 150 23.54 -9.07 -5.24
N GLY A 151 23.03 -10.30 -5.18
CA GLY A 151 23.68 -11.42 -4.50
C GLY A 151 23.66 -11.32 -2.97
N VAL A 152 22.75 -10.57 -2.39
CA VAL A 152 22.61 -10.35 -0.94
C VAL A 152 21.48 -11.17 -0.37
N ASP A 153 21.72 -11.82 0.77
CA ASP A 153 20.76 -12.59 1.55
C ASP A 153 21.08 -12.49 3.06
N GLY A 154 20.41 -13.32 3.87
CA GLY A 154 20.62 -13.40 5.32
C GLY A 154 20.23 -12.13 6.05
N GLU A 155 20.96 -11.79 7.10
CA GLU A 155 20.60 -10.74 8.05
C GLU A 155 20.44 -9.35 7.39
N ARG A 156 21.28 -9.01 6.40
CA ARG A 156 21.17 -7.72 5.68
C ARG A 156 19.90 -7.62 4.88
N LEU A 157 19.48 -8.71 4.24
CA LEU A 157 18.21 -8.80 3.54
C LEU A 157 17.02 -8.62 4.52
N GLU A 158 17.05 -9.31 5.67
CA GLU A 158 15.93 -9.25 6.63
C GLU A 158 15.81 -7.86 7.27
N ARG A 159 16.92 -7.19 7.60
CA ARG A 159 16.89 -5.80 8.09
C ARG A 159 16.29 -4.83 7.07
N LEU A 160 16.69 -4.94 5.80
CA LEU A 160 16.14 -4.08 4.74
C LEU A 160 14.68 -4.42 4.44
N SER A 161 14.31 -5.70 4.49
CA SER A 161 12.91 -6.15 4.38
C SER A 161 12.06 -5.53 5.47
N ARG A 162 12.51 -5.55 6.73
CA ARG A 162 11.80 -4.93 7.85
C ARG A 162 11.70 -3.41 7.70
N PHE A 163 12.78 -2.74 7.28
CA PHE A 163 12.75 -1.30 6.97
C PHE A 163 11.68 -0.97 5.94
N THR A 164 11.62 -1.73 4.84
CA THR A 164 10.64 -1.46 3.77
C THR A 164 9.21 -1.89 4.14
N GLU A 165 9.03 -2.86 5.04
CA GLU A 165 7.74 -3.19 5.62
C GLU A 165 7.19 -1.97 6.40
N LEU A 166 7.99 -1.40 7.31
CA LEU A 166 7.62 -0.21 8.08
C LEU A 166 7.29 0.98 7.17
N LEU A 167 8.09 1.16 6.10
CA LEU A 167 7.84 2.17 5.08
C LEU A 167 6.48 1.97 4.39
N GLY A 168 6.16 0.73 4.03
CA GLY A 168 4.90 0.37 3.38
C GLY A 168 3.68 0.56 4.28
N LEU A 169 3.79 0.22 5.57
CA LEU A 169 2.76 0.48 6.57
C LEU A 169 2.48 1.98 6.70
N CYS A 170 3.54 2.80 6.85
CA CYS A 170 3.40 4.26 6.91
C CYS A 170 2.83 4.85 5.61
N PHE A 171 3.18 4.26 4.45
CA PHE A 171 2.63 4.67 3.16
C PHE A 171 1.11 4.51 3.12
N GLN A 172 0.58 3.36 3.57
CA GLN A 172 -0.86 3.11 3.59
C GLN A 172 -1.56 3.97 4.64
N MET A 173 -1.03 4.01 5.87
CA MET A 173 -1.60 4.87 6.93
C MET A 173 -1.71 6.33 6.48
N ARG A 174 -0.72 6.82 5.71
CA ARG A 174 -0.76 8.18 5.15
C ARG A 174 -1.85 8.34 4.09
N ASP A 175 -2.05 7.36 3.23
CA ASP A 175 -3.14 7.37 2.24
C ASP A 175 -4.51 7.34 2.95
N ASP A 176 -4.67 6.53 3.99
CA ASP A 176 -5.89 6.46 4.79
C ASP A 176 -6.18 7.80 5.48
N ILE A 177 -5.17 8.48 6.06
CA ILE A 177 -5.34 9.82 6.63
C ILE A 177 -5.86 10.81 5.58
N PHE A 178 -5.39 10.75 4.33
CA PHE A 178 -5.85 11.67 3.28
C PHE A 178 -7.34 11.53 2.99
N ASP A 179 -7.92 10.37 3.18
CA ASP A 179 -9.34 10.15 2.94
C ASP A 179 -10.24 10.83 3.98
N TYR A 180 -9.68 11.29 5.11
CA TYR A 180 -10.37 12.02 6.18
C TYR A 180 -10.20 13.54 6.11
N TYR A 181 -9.41 14.07 5.19
CA TYR A 181 -9.27 15.53 5.02
C TYR A 181 -10.38 16.10 4.13
N ASP A 182 -10.51 17.45 4.16
CA ASP A 182 -11.37 18.17 3.25
C ASP A 182 -10.91 17.95 1.79
N SER A 183 -11.84 17.60 0.92
CA SER A 183 -11.60 17.38 -0.50
C SER A 183 -10.96 18.59 -1.20
N ALA A 184 -11.28 19.82 -0.74
CA ALA A 184 -10.67 21.05 -1.24
C ALA A 184 -9.17 21.15 -0.93
N LEU A 185 -8.72 20.57 0.19
CA LEU A 185 -7.30 20.55 0.59
C LEU A 185 -6.51 19.47 -0.13
N VAL A 186 -7.14 18.33 -0.41
CA VAL A 186 -6.49 17.15 -1.01
C VAL A 186 -6.56 17.17 -2.54
N GLY A 187 -7.51 17.93 -3.10
CA GLY A 187 -7.71 18.04 -4.56
C GLY A 187 -8.35 16.79 -5.20
N LYS A 188 -8.94 15.90 -4.40
CA LYS A 188 -9.69 14.71 -4.83
C LYS A 188 -10.87 14.47 -3.89
N PRO A 189 -11.92 13.73 -4.31
CA PRO A 189 -12.97 13.27 -3.39
C PRO A 189 -12.38 12.50 -2.21
N THR A 190 -12.93 12.70 -1.02
CA THR A 190 -12.52 12.05 0.24
C THR A 190 -13.71 11.28 0.83
N GLY A 191 -13.47 10.41 1.84
CA GLY A 191 -14.48 9.51 2.37
C GLY A 191 -14.79 8.31 1.46
N ASN A 192 -13.89 7.99 0.51
CA ASN A 192 -14.11 6.87 -0.42
C ASN A 192 -14.06 5.53 0.31
N ASP A 193 -13.16 5.36 1.27
CA ASP A 193 -13.06 4.13 2.06
C ASP A 193 -14.39 3.83 2.77
N LEU A 194 -15.01 4.85 3.37
CA LEU A 194 -16.33 4.69 4.03
C LEU A 194 -17.47 4.41 3.04
N ARG A 195 -17.44 5.00 1.83
CA ARG A 195 -18.41 4.66 0.76
C ARG A 195 -18.31 3.21 0.33
N GLU A 196 -17.11 2.65 0.37
CA GLU A 196 -16.81 1.24 0.05
C GLU A 196 -16.98 0.31 1.26
N GLY A 197 -17.49 0.83 2.40
CA GLY A 197 -17.67 0.06 3.64
C GLY A 197 -16.36 -0.30 4.36
N LYS A 198 -15.26 0.40 4.03
CA LYS A 198 -13.94 0.18 4.60
C LYS A 198 -13.72 1.15 5.76
N ILE A 199 -13.48 0.61 6.97
CA ILE A 199 -13.10 1.40 8.14
C ILE A 199 -11.57 1.35 8.24
N THR A 200 -10.92 2.51 8.21
CA THR A 200 -9.46 2.63 8.30
C THR A 200 -9.03 3.19 9.65
N LEU A 201 -7.72 3.19 9.94
CA LEU A 201 -7.18 3.45 11.26
C LEU A 201 -7.64 4.78 11.91
N PRO A 202 -7.81 5.90 11.17
CA PRO A 202 -8.27 7.14 11.78
C PRO A 202 -9.62 6.99 12.50
N LEU A 203 -10.60 6.33 11.88
CA LEU A 203 -11.89 6.08 12.52
C LEU A 203 -11.82 4.91 13.49
N LEU A 204 -11.17 3.81 13.11
CA LEU A 204 -11.04 2.60 13.91
C LEU A 204 -10.48 2.89 15.31
N SER A 205 -9.41 3.69 15.39
CA SER A 205 -8.76 4.03 16.66
C SER A 205 -9.70 4.75 17.64
N VAL A 206 -10.67 5.49 17.14
CA VAL A 206 -11.68 6.17 17.98
C VAL A 206 -12.82 5.23 18.33
N LEU A 207 -13.29 4.40 17.39
CA LEU A 207 -14.34 3.40 17.63
C LEU A 207 -13.92 2.30 18.62
N LEU A 208 -12.63 2.07 18.81
CA LEU A 208 -12.10 1.12 19.80
C LEU A 208 -11.97 1.70 21.21
N ARG A 209 -12.31 2.99 21.42
CA ARG A 209 -12.26 3.66 22.73
C ARG A 209 -13.67 3.84 23.31
N PRO A 210 -14.10 3.02 24.29
CA PRO A 210 -15.45 3.09 24.85
C PRO A 210 -15.77 4.40 25.57
N ASP A 211 -14.75 5.16 25.96
CA ASP A 211 -14.82 6.47 26.62
C ASP A 211 -14.93 7.66 25.65
N ALA A 212 -14.85 7.40 24.33
CA ALA A 212 -15.01 8.45 23.32
C ALA A 212 -16.46 8.99 23.33
N PRO A 213 -16.67 10.31 23.08
CA PRO A 213 -18.02 10.90 23.00
C PRO A 213 -18.89 10.16 21.99
N ASP A 214 -20.19 9.99 22.29
CA ASP A 214 -21.16 9.36 21.39
C ASP A 214 -20.76 7.99 20.82
N HIS A 215 -19.85 7.27 21.50
CA HIS A 215 -19.24 6.01 21.07
C HIS A 215 -20.25 5.01 20.51
N ASP A 216 -21.30 4.65 21.29
CA ASP A 216 -22.26 3.61 20.89
C ASP A 216 -23.05 4.00 19.63
N ALA A 217 -23.38 5.30 19.49
CA ALA A 217 -24.07 5.81 18.31
C ALA A 217 -23.16 5.75 17.08
N MET A 218 -21.87 6.08 17.22
CA MET A 218 -20.89 6.04 16.11
C MET A 218 -20.55 4.61 15.72
N VAL A 219 -20.41 3.68 16.66
CA VAL A 219 -20.28 2.25 16.39
C VAL A 219 -21.50 1.71 15.65
N ALA A 220 -22.71 2.07 16.08
CA ALA A 220 -23.94 1.65 15.38
C ALA A 220 -24.02 2.24 13.96
N LEU A 221 -23.62 3.50 13.78
CA LEU A 221 -23.58 4.16 12.49
C LEU A 221 -22.58 3.50 11.54
N SER A 222 -21.37 3.18 12.01
CA SER A 222 -20.30 2.57 11.21
C SER A 222 -20.62 1.15 10.72
N ARG A 223 -21.65 0.49 11.29
CA ARG A 223 -22.10 -0.86 10.91
C ARG A 223 -23.22 -0.89 9.89
N LYS A 224 -23.68 0.26 9.40
CA LYS A 224 -24.69 0.30 8.34
C LYS A 224 -24.11 -0.24 7.04
N GLU A 225 -24.89 -1.02 6.30
CA GLU A 225 -24.50 -1.55 4.98
C GLU A 225 -24.29 -0.46 3.93
N GLN A 226 -25.04 0.64 4.03
CA GLN A 226 -24.92 1.79 3.13
C GLN A 226 -24.99 3.08 3.97
N LEU A 227 -24.01 3.92 3.78
CA LEU A 227 -23.93 5.25 4.39
C LEU A 227 -24.30 6.31 3.35
N ASP A 228 -25.09 7.29 3.75
CA ASP A 228 -25.29 8.50 2.94
C ASP A 228 -24.13 9.50 3.16
N GLU A 229 -24.07 10.55 2.32
CA GLU A 229 -22.98 11.54 2.39
C GLU A 229 -22.91 12.29 3.73
N HIS A 230 -24.06 12.51 4.39
CA HIS A 230 -24.09 13.15 5.69
C HIS A 230 -23.57 12.23 6.79
N GLU A 231 -23.86 10.94 6.72
CA GLU A 231 -23.37 9.91 7.63
C GLU A 231 -21.86 9.70 7.49
N ILE A 232 -21.37 9.69 6.24
CA ILE A 232 -19.93 9.64 5.94
C ILE A 232 -19.20 10.84 6.56
N GLU A 233 -19.68 12.07 6.30
CA GLU A 233 -19.09 13.27 6.88
C GLU A 233 -19.16 13.27 8.42
N THR A 234 -20.21 12.71 9.00
CA THR A 234 -20.35 12.56 10.46
C THR A 234 -19.26 11.66 11.02
N LEU A 235 -19.00 10.49 10.41
CA LEU A 235 -17.94 9.56 10.83
C LEU A 235 -16.55 10.16 10.59
N MET A 236 -16.33 10.83 9.46
CA MET A 236 -15.05 11.50 9.18
C MET A 236 -14.75 12.58 10.21
N ARG A 237 -15.73 13.44 10.52
CA ARG A 237 -15.61 14.48 11.54
C ARG A 237 -15.36 13.86 12.92
N TYR A 238 -16.10 12.80 13.27
CA TYR A 238 -15.89 12.09 14.52
C TYR A 238 -14.46 11.59 14.69
N ALA A 239 -13.87 11.02 13.64
CA ALA A 239 -12.46 10.59 13.64
C ALA A 239 -11.50 11.78 13.84
N ARG A 240 -11.73 12.89 13.12
CA ARG A 240 -10.90 14.11 13.23
C ARG A 240 -10.97 14.74 14.62
N ASP A 241 -12.19 14.96 15.14
CA ASP A 241 -12.41 15.72 16.36
C ASP A 241 -12.01 14.94 17.63
N ASN A 242 -11.91 13.61 17.55
CA ASN A 242 -11.57 12.75 18.67
C ASN A 242 -10.16 12.15 18.60
N GLY A 243 -9.25 12.78 17.83
CA GLY A 243 -7.82 12.45 17.82
C GLY A 243 -7.44 11.21 17.03
N GLY A 244 -8.30 10.71 16.12
CA GLY A 244 -8.00 9.55 15.29
C GLY A 244 -6.85 9.82 14.30
N ILE A 245 -6.77 11.05 13.77
CA ILE A 245 -5.68 11.48 12.90
C ILE A 245 -4.36 11.56 13.68
N ASP A 246 -4.38 12.15 14.88
CA ASP A 246 -3.18 12.31 15.72
C ASP A 246 -2.63 10.93 16.11
N TYR A 247 -3.50 9.99 16.48
CA TYR A 247 -3.11 8.60 16.73
C TYR A 247 -2.36 7.97 15.55
N CYS A 248 -2.85 8.16 14.33
CA CYS A 248 -2.18 7.64 13.14
C CYS A 248 -0.78 8.25 12.97
N TYR A 249 -0.62 9.56 13.17
CA TYR A 249 0.69 10.20 13.13
C TYR A 249 1.64 9.67 14.21
N GLU A 250 1.17 9.47 15.44
CA GLU A 250 1.97 8.88 16.51
C GLU A 250 2.47 7.48 16.12
N GLN A 251 1.59 6.62 15.57
CA GLN A 251 2.00 5.31 15.07
C GLN A 251 3.03 5.42 13.96
N MET A 252 2.82 6.30 12.97
CA MET A 252 3.76 6.50 11.86
C MET A 252 5.14 6.96 12.37
N HIS A 253 5.19 7.88 13.33
CA HIS A 253 6.46 8.34 13.93
C HIS A 253 7.18 7.22 14.65
N ARG A 254 6.46 6.41 15.43
CA ARG A 254 7.03 5.22 16.11
C ARG A 254 7.64 4.24 15.11
N LEU A 255 6.91 3.91 14.03
CA LEU A 255 7.39 3.00 12.99
C LEU A 255 8.60 3.58 12.23
N ARG A 256 8.59 4.90 11.99
CA ARG A 256 9.73 5.60 11.40
C ARG A 256 10.99 5.50 12.25
N ASP A 257 10.89 5.74 13.55
CA ASP A 257 12.05 5.68 14.45
C ASP A 257 12.65 4.26 14.47
N GLU A 258 11.81 3.21 14.52
CA GLU A 258 12.25 1.82 14.35
C GLU A 258 12.96 1.61 13.01
N ALA A 259 12.40 2.12 11.93
CA ALA A 259 12.96 2.00 10.58
C ALA A 259 14.33 2.69 10.46
N MET A 260 14.51 3.88 11.05
CA MET A 260 15.80 4.58 11.01
C MET A 260 16.89 3.82 11.76
N ILE A 261 16.58 3.18 12.89
CA ILE A 261 17.54 2.30 13.60
C ILE A 261 18.01 1.16 12.69
N LEU A 262 17.10 0.54 11.94
CA LEU A 262 17.45 -0.51 10.98
C LEU A 262 18.31 0.04 9.82
N LEU A 263 17.93 1.20 9.28
CA LEU A 263 18.63 1.82 8.16
C LEU A 263 20.06 2.24 8.52
N ASP A 264 20.29 2.69 9.76
CA ASP A 264 21.59 3.10 10.26
C ASP A 264 22.59 1.94 10.41
N THR A 265 22.12 0.69 10.36
CA THR A 265 23.00 -0.50 10.32
C THR A 265 23.72 -0.70 8.99
N PHE A 266 23.28 -0.01 7.92
CA PHE A 266 23.92 -0.07 6.61
C PHE A 266 25.00 1.01 6.48
N ALA A 267 26.02 0.72 5.62
CA ALA A 267 27.08 1.67 5.35
C ALA A 267 26.55 3.03 4.86
N ASP A 268 27.20 4.11 5.27
CA ASP A 268 26.82 5.43 4.80
C ASP A 268 27.13 5.60 3.31
N CYS A 269 26.06 5.78 2.54
CA CYS A 269 26.12 5.98 1.11
C CYS A 269 24.86 6.72 0.60
N ARG A 270 24.93 7.22 -0.62
CA ARG A 270 23.81 7.96 -1.19
C ARG A 270 22.51 7.15 -1.24
N ALA A 271 22.56 5.84 -1.47
CA ALA A 271 21.37 4.98 -1.50
C ALA A 271 20.69 4.90 -0.12
N ARG A 272 21.47 4.79 0.98
CA ARG A 272 20.96 4.80 2.35
C ARG A 272 20.27 6.14 2.65
N GLN A 273 20.92 7.26 2.31
CA GLN A 273 20.34 8.60 2.51
C GLN A 273 19.01 8.75 1.76
N LEU A 274 18.96 8.34 0.48
CA LEU A 274 17.74 8.40 -0.34
C LEU A 274 16.60 7.52 0.19
N LEU A 275 16.90 6.37 0.81
CA LEU A 275 15.88 5.54 1.48
C LEU A 275 15.31 6.25 2.71
N GLY A 276 16.13 6.93 3.50
CA GLY A 276 15.68 7.78 4.61
C GLY A 276 14.84 8.96 4.12
N ASP A 277 15.32 9.69 3.11
CA ASP A 277 14.59 10.80 2.49
C ASP A 277 13.22 10.36 1.94
N LEU A 278 13.15 9.15 1.35
CA LEU A 278 11.90 8.58 0.85
C LEU A 278 10.92 8.31 1.99
N PHE A 279 11.40 7.81 3.13
CA PHE A 279 10.56 7.58 4.31
C PHE A 279 9.99 8.90 4.83
N ASP A 280 10.83 9.91 5.02
CA ASP A 280 10.40 11.23 5.46
C ASP A 280 9.42 11.88 4.49
N PHE A 281 9.66 11.75 3.17
CA PHE A 281 8.72 12.21 2.14
C PHE A 281 7.35 11.55 2.27
N ILE A 282 7.28 10.23 2.52
CA ILE A 282 6.01 9.51 2.64
C ILE A 282 5.20 10.04 3.82
N ILE A 283 5.83 10.28 4.98
CA ILE A 283 5.13 10.79 6.16
C ILE A 283 4.70 12.24 5.98
N THR A 284 5.53 13.07 5.35
CA THR A 284 5.33 14.52 5.28
C THR A 284 4.57 14.99 4.04
N ARG A 285 4.39 14.15 3.02
CA ARG A 285 3.67 14.53 1.78
C ARG A 285 2.26 15.04 2.10
N LYS A 286 1.83 16.05 1.36
CA LYS A 286 0.53 16.70 1.55
C LYS A 286 -0.58 16.09 0.69
N TYR A 287 -0.21 15.30 -0.34
CA TYR A 287 -1.12 14.61 -1.29
C TYR A 287 -0.35 13.54 -2.08
#